data_cbc8c470254d512ffe88374fdb110582
#
_entry.id   cbc8c470254d512ffe88374fdb110582
#
_cell.length_a   1.000
_cell.length_b   1.000
_cell.length_c   1.000
_cell.angle_alpha   90.00
_cell.angle_beta   90.00
_cell.angle_gamma   90.00
#
_symmetry.space_group_name_H-M   'P 1'
#
loop_
_entity.id
_entity.type
_entity.pdbx_description
1 polymer ?
#
loop_
_entity_poly.entity_id
_entity_poly.type
_entity_poly.pdbx_seq_one_letter_code
_entity_poly.pdbx_strand_id
1 'polypeptide(L)'
;MKQNQDYKNAALAALKGNWPSAVLAMLVYLFISVIAVSPNVVSQVQLALNPSASGFFANHSGATSGFIYLMELLVLYPLVKGLFNTLNRLLVNGDADLVRGMFNSALTKYWRTVLASLLQFVFIFLWSLLLIVPGIIKAFSYSMTWFILEDEPELSPNKAIELSMAMMKGHKFDLFYLYLSFIGWGILSLFTLGIGLLWLTPYMNTSVAAFYQDVKADFMAKRELAAVPAAPASPASPAAPAAQAAVPAETPAQEPEIQAPAIKDVKTENPEDYMPR
;
A
#
# COMPACT_ATOMS: atom_id res chain seq x y z
N MET A 1 -13.37 3.80 1.34
CA MET A 1 -12.02 4.16 0.84
C MET A 1 -11.88 5.67 0.74
N LYS A 2 -10.74 6.20 1.14
CA LYS A 2 -10.36 7.61 1.01
C LYS A 2 -10.01 7.95 -0.44
N GLN A 3 -9.91 9.23 -0.76
CA GLN A 3 -9.47 9.69 -2.08
C GLN A 3 -7.93 9.72 -2.17
N ASN A 4 -7.37 9.68 -3.38
CA ASN A 4 -5.92 9.76 -3.59
C ASN A 4 -5.28 10.98 -2.92
N GLN A 5 -6.01 12.11 -2.86
CA GLN A 5 -5.52 13.33 -2.22
C GLN A 5 -5.37 13.15 -0.71
N ASP A 6 -6.24 12.36 -0.07
CA ASP A 6 -6.17 12.11 1.37
C ASP A 6 -4.89 11.32 1.74
N TYR A 7 -4.53 10.32 0.93
CA TYR A 7 -3.28 9.57 1.13
C TYR A 7 -2.04 10.46 0.97
N LYS A 8 -2.06 11.34 -0.03
CA LYS A 8 -1.00 12.32 -0.27
C LYS A 8 -0.87 13.31 0.88
N ASN A 9 -2.00 13.83 1.36
CA ASN A 9 -2.02 14.76 2.49
C ASN A 9 -1.54 14.10 3.78
N ALA A 10 -1.95 12.85 4.06
CA ALA A 10 -1.46 12.07 5.18
C ALA A 10 0.07 11.85 5.10
N ALA A 11 0.59 11.53 3.91
CA ALA A 11 2.02 11.38 3.69
C ALA A 11 2.79 12.68 3.93
N LEU A 12 2.29 13.82 3.41
CA LEU A 12 2.90 15.12 3.63
C LEU A 12 2.88 15.53 5.11
N ALA A 13 1.79 15.23 5.81
CA ALA A 13 1.67 15.50 7.25
C ALA A 13 2.69 14.66 8.05
N ALA A 14 2.86 13.37 7.75
CA ALA A 14 3.83 12.50 8.41
C ALA A 14 5.28 12.91 8.10
N LEU A 15 5.57 13.34 6.88
CA LEU A 15 6.90 13.79 6.47
C LEU A 15 7.23 15.19 6.96
N LYS A 16 6.24 15.99 7.39
CA LYS A 16 6.46 17.35 7.90
C LYS A 16 7.36 17.28 9.14
N GLY A 17 8.51 17.94 9.07
CA GLY A 17 9.56 17.90 10.11
C GLY A 17 10.52 16.71 9.98
N ASN A 18 10.19 15.66 9.23
CA ASN A 18 10.99 14.43 9.07
C ASN A 18 11.65 14.29 7.70
N TRP A 19 11.53 15.30 6.83
CA TRP A 19 12.12 15.27 5.49
C TRP A 19 13.63 14.98 5.47
N PRO A 20 14.47 15.59 6.36
CA PRO A 20 15.90 15.27 6.35
C PRO A 20 16.19 13.79 6.61
N SER A 21 15.49 13.17 7.57
CA SER A 21 15.63 11.74 7.87
C SER A 21 15.14 10.86 6.72
N ALA A 22 14.06 11.25 6.04
CA ALA A 22 13.51 10.51 4.90
C ALA A 22 14.46 10.58 3.69
N VAL A 23 14.98 11.76 3.36
CA VAL A 23 15.97 11.95 2.30
C VAL A 23 17.28 11.22 2.63
N LEU A 24 17.72 11.27 3.90
CA LEU A 24 18.93 10.55 4.33
C LEU A 24 18.75 9.02 4.18
N ALA A 25 17.63 8.47 4.61
CA ALA A 25 17.34 7.04 4.41
C ALA A 25 17.36 6.66 2.93
N MET A 26 16.80 7.51 2.07
CA MET A 26 16.82 7.31 0.62
C MET A 26 18.23 7.41 0.04
N LEU A 27 19.05 8.35 0.50
CA LEU A 27 20.45 8.47 0.09
C LEU A 27 21.28 7.25 0.49
N VAL A 28 21.09 6.76 1.71
CA VAL A 28 21.75 5.53 2.19
C VAL A 28 21.32 4.32 1.34
N TYR A 29 20.04 4.17 1.07
CA TYR A 29 19.54 3.13 0.17
C TYR A 29 20.14 3.24 -1.23
N LEU A 30 20.16 4.44 -1.82
CA LEU A 30 20.73 4.70 -3.14
C LEU A 30 22.23 4.37 -3.18
N PHE A 31 22.98 4.78 -2.16
CA PHE A 31 24.41 4.49 -2.05
C PHE A 31 24.70 2.98 -2.04
N ILE A 32 23.95 2.23 -1.23
CA ILE A 32 24.08 0.76 -1.20
C ILE A 32 23.68 0.16 -2.55
N SER A 33 22.61 0.67 -3.19
CA SER A 33 22.16 0.20 -4.50
C SER A 33 23.23 0.43 -5.59
N VAL A 34 23.86 1.61 -5.60
CA VAL A 34 24.93 1.92 -6.54
C VAL A 34 26.10 0.98 -6.36
N ILE A 35 26.52 0.69 -5.12
CA ILE A 35 27.60 -0.27 -4.85
C ILE A 35 27.21 -1.67 -5.33
N ALA A 36 25.99 -2.14 -5.05
CA ALA A 36 25.53 -3.47 -5.43
C ALA A 36 25.45 -3.67 -6.96
N VAL A 37 25.03 -2.64 -7.70
CA VAL A 37 24.80 -2.71 -9.16
C VAL A 37 26.03 -2.25 -9.95
N SER A 38 27.00 -1.55 -9.33
CA SER A 38 28.17 -0.97 -10.01
C SER A 38 28.98 -1.96 -10.88
N PRO A 39 29.19 -3.24 -10.50
CA PRO A 39 29.92 -4.18 -11.34
C PRO A 39 29.27 -4.39 -12.71
N ASN A 40 27.92 -4.40 -12.75
CA ASN A 40 27.16 -4.55 -13.99
C ASN A 40 27.29 -3.30 -14.88
N VAL A 41 27.13 -2.12 -14.29
CA VAL A 41 27.27 -0.85 -15.01
C VAL A 41 28.69 -0.71 -15.59
N VAL A 42 29.72 -1.01 -14.79
CA VAL A 42 31.10 -0.95 -15.25
C VAL A 42 31.34 -1.92 -16.43
N SER A 43 30.85 -3.16 -16.36
CA SER A 43 31.00 -4.14 -17.42
C SER A 43 30.29 -3.71 -18.72
N GLN A 44 29.08 -3.14 -18.63
CA GLN A 44 28.33 -2.62 -19.78
C GLN A 44 29.03 -1.42 -20.43
N VAL A 45 29.54 -0.50 -19.62
CA VAL A 45 30.31 0.67 -20.11
C VAL A 45 31.63 0.23 -20.80
N GLN A 46 32.34 -0.74 -20.21
CA GLN A 46 33.58 -1.27 -20.83
C GLN A 46 33.28 -1.97 -22.15
N LEU A 47 32.19 -2.74 -22.23
CA LEU A 47 31.79 -3.38 -23.49
C LEU A 47 31.40 -2.35 -24.56
N ALA A 48 30.72 -1.27 -24.17
CA ALA A 48 30.36 -0.18 -25.10
C ALA A 48 31.57 0.58 -25.61
N LEU A 49 32.61 0.79 -24.76
CA LEU A 49 33.82 1.50 -25.11
C LEU A 49 34.84 0.63 -25.88
N ASN A 50 34.88 -0.68 -25.64
CA ASN A 50 35.77 -1.65 -26.24
C ASN A 50 35.03 -2.88 -26.78
N PRO A 51 34.37 -2.78 -27.94
CA PRO A 51 33.65 -3.90 -28.53
C PRO A 51 34.51 -5.13 -28.83
N SER A 52 35.80 -4.94 -29.08
CA SER A 52 36.77 -6.02 -29.31
C SER A 52 37.11 -6.85 -28.06
N ALA A 53 36.81 -6.33 -26.86
CA ALA A 53 36.95 -7.05 -25.60
C ALA A 53 35.77 -7.97 -25.33
N SER A 54 34.76 -8.04 -26.21
CA SER A 54 33.51 -8.79 -26.05
C SER A 54 33.69 -10.27 -25.69
N GLY A 55 34.74 -10.93 -26.25
CA GLY A 55 35.03 -12.34 -25.99
C GLY A 55 35.41 -12.64 -24.53
N PHE A 56 36.17 -11.77 -23.90
CA PHE A 56 36.58 -11.92 -22.49
C PHE A 56 35.41 -11.62 -21.54
N PHE A 57 34.66 -10.54 -21.79
CA PHE A 57 33.52 -10.14 -20.96
C PHE A 57 32.28 -11.00 -21.18
N ALA A 58 32.08 -11.55 -22.39
CA ALA A 58 30.98 -12.48 -22.68
C ALA A 58 31.08 -13.77 -21.88
N ASN A 59 32.27 -14.29 -21.65
CA ASN A 59 32.44 -15.52 -20.81
C ASN A 59 32.19 -15.27 -19.33
N HIS A 60 32.35 -14.02 -18.84
CA HIS A 60 32.10 -13.69 -17.42
C HIS A 60 30.75 -13.02 -17.19
N SER A 61 30.09 -12.55 -18.26
CA SER A 61 28.82 -11.80 -18.15
C SER A 61 27.68 -12.61 -17.54
N GLY A 62 27.60 -13.92 -17.84
CA GLY A 62 26.56 -14.78 -17.28
C GLY A 62 26.71 -14.99 -15.77
N ALA A 63 27.92 -15.29 -15.31
CA ALA A 63 28.18 -15.51 -13.88
C ALA A 63 28.12 -14.20 -13.08
N THR A 64 28.65 -13.10 -13.61
CA THR A 64 28.57 -11.78 -12.97
C THR A 64 27.12 -11.27 -12.93
N SER A 65 26.34 -11.44 -13.98
CA SER A 65 24.92 -11.08 -13.99
C SER A 65 24.15 -11.89 -12.96
N GLY A 66 24.35 -13.20 -12.88
CA GLY A 66 23.74 -14.06 -11.88
C GLY A 66 24.08 -13.64 -10.44
N PHE A 67 25.34 -13.29 -10.19
CA PHE A 67 25.79 -12.80 -8.88
C PHE A 67 25.12 -11.47 -8.51
N ILE A 68 24.97 -10.55 -9.46
CA ILE A 68 24.32 -9.25 -9.24
C ILE A 68 22.84 -9.44 -8.92
N TYR A 69 22.10 -10.28 -9.68
CA TYR A 69 20.70 -10.60 -9.36
C TYR A 69 20.56 -11.26 -7.98
N LEU A 70 21.55 -12.09 -7.62
CA LEU A 70 21.57 -12.68 -6.27
C LEU A 70 21.80 -11.60 -5.20
N MET A 71 22.69 -10.65 -5.42
CA MET A 71 22.92 -9.51 -4.52
C MET A 71 21.69 -8.60 -4.41
N GLU A 72 21.03 -8.31 -5.52
CA GLU A 72 19.74 -7.61 -5.50
C GLU A 72 18.72 -8.33 -4.64
N LEU A 73 18.52 -9.61 -4.87
CA LEU A 73 17.58 -10.42 -4.11
C LEU A 73 17.92 -10.46 -2.62
N LEU A 74 19.19 -10.68 -2.29
CA LEU A 74 19.63 -10.85 -0.90
C LEU A 74 19.80 -9.53 -0.14
N VAL A 75 20.16 -8.44 -0.78
CA VAL A 75 20.49 -7.18 -0.10
C VAL A 75 19.45 -6.09 -0.37
N LEU A 76 19.15 -5.82 -1.64
CA LEU A 76 18.32 -4.67 -1.98
C LEU A 76 16.85 -4.89 -1.64
N TYR A 77 16.30 -6.08 -1.85
CA TYR A 77 14.89 -6.35 -1.51
C TYR A 77 14.58 -6.23 -0.02
N PRO A 78 15.38 -6.80 0.91
CA PRO A 78 15.18 -6.55 2.34
C PRO A 78 15.29 -5.08 2.73
N LEU A 79 16.21 -4.31 2.11
CA LEU A 79 16.34 -2.87 2.36
C LEU A 79 15.13 -2.07 1.85
N VAL A 80 14.62 -2.41 0.66
CA VAL A 80 13.38 -1.82 0.14
C VAL A 80 12.22 -2.07 1.09
N LYS A 81 12.04 -3.32 1.56
CA LYS A 81 11.05 -3.65 2.59
C LYS A 81 11.27 -2.78 3.83
N GLY A 82 12.51 -2.69 4.30
CA GLY A 82 12.87 -1.87 5.45
C GLY A 82 12.44 -0.42 5.29
N LEU A 83 12.70 0.18 4.13
CA LEU A 83 12.30 1.55 3.82
C LEU A 83 10.78 1.73 3.83
N PHE A 84 10.01 0.85 3.16
CA PHE A 84 8.55 0.91 3.14
C PHE A 84 7.96 0.81 4.56
N ASN A 85 8.44 -0.15 5.35
CA ASN A 85 7.92 -0.39 6.69
C ASN A 85 8.29 0.74 7.66
N THR A 86 9.46 1.34 7.51
CA THR A 86 9.85 2.47 8.35
C THR A 86 9.01 3.71 8.04
N LEU A 87 8.71 3.96 6.77
CA LEU A 87 7.79 5.04 6.37
C LEU A 87 6.36 4.77 6.86
N ASN A 88 5.92 3.52 6.89
CA ASN A 88 4.66 3.14 7.51
C ASN A 88 4.65 3.39 9.02
N ARG A 89 5.74 3.08 9.73
CA ARG A 89 5.89 3.40 11.18
C ARG A 89 5.91 4.90 11.43
N LEU A 90 6.58 5.68 10.57
CA LEU A 90 6.52 7.14 10.63
C LEU A 90 5.08 7.65 10.53
N LEU A 91 4.30 7.08 9.59
CA LEU A 91 2.91 7.47 9.38
C LEU A 91 2.01 7.11 10.58
N VAL A 92 2.20 5.92 11.17
CA VAL A 92 1.31 5.38 12.23
C VAL A 92 1.74 5.84 13.61
N ASN A 93 3.04 5.80 13.89
CA ASN A 93 3.60 5.99 15.24
C ASN A 93 4.38 7.31 15.38
N GLY A 94 4.64 8.03 14.27
CA GLY A 94 5.50 9.22 14.29
C GLY A 94 6.99 8.90 14.48
N ASP A 95 7.43 7.66 14.25
CA ASP A 95 8.83 7.24 14.44
C ASP A 95 9.73 7.87 13.37
N ALA A 96 10.57 8.81 13.78
CA ALA A 96 11.42 9.62 12.90
C ALA A 96 12.81 9.03 12.64
N ASP A 97 13.19 7.92 13.31
CA ASP A 97 14.50 7.29 13.15
C ASP A 97 14.52 6.35 11.94
N LEU A 98 14.40 6.95 10.75
CA LEU A 98 14.12 6.22 9.50
C LEU A 98 15.30 5.35 9.04
N VAL A 99 16.54 5.81 9.20
CA VAL A 99 17.72 5.04 8.78
C VAL A 99 17.87 3.79 9.62
N ARG A 100 17.83 3.92 10.93
CA ARG A 100 17.92 2.79 11.85
C ARG A 100 16.74 1.84 11.70
N GLY A 101 15.54 2.40 11.55
CA GLY A 101 14.32 1.63 11.31
C GLY A 101 14.38 0.80 10.04
N MET A 102 14.93 1.36 8.94
CA MET A 102 15.12 0.68 7.67
C MET A 102 16.02 -0.57 7.84
N PHE A 103 17.17 -0.45 8.50
CA PHE A 103 18.06 -1.58 8.74
C PHE A 103 17.44 -2.61 9.70
N ASN A 104 16.83 -2.16 10.78
CA ASN A 104 16.17 -3.06 11.72
C ASN A 104 15.07 -3.88 11.04
N SER A 105 14.19 -3.24 10.27
CA SER A 105 13.13 -3.93 9.53
C SER A 105 13.67 -4.83 8.42
N ALA A 106 14.76 -4.43 7.75
CA ALA A 106 15.42 -5.26 6.73
C ALA A 106 16.01 -6.54 7.33
N LEU A 107 16.65 -6.46 8.51
CA LEU A 107 17.33 -7.57 9.16
C LEU A 107 16.40 -8.44 10.00
N THR A 108 15.29 -7.89 10.49
CA THR A 108 14.31 -8.66 11.26
C THR A 108 13.67 -9.74 10.39
N LYS A 109 13.80 -11.00 10.84
CA LYS A 109 13.33 -12.18 10.09
C LYS A 109 13.80 -12.19 8.62
N TYR A 110 15.09 -11.88 8.41
CA TYR A 110 15.73 -11.71 7.12
C TYR A 110 15.37 -12.81 6.10
N TRP A 111 15.55 -14.08 6.44
CA TRP A 111 15.28 -15.19 5.54
C TRP A 111 13.81 -15.28 5.11
N ARG A 112 12.89 -14.89 5.98
CA ARG A 112 11.47 -14.82 5.66
C ARG A 112 11.19 -13.73 4.59
N THR A 113 11.88 -12.61 4.70
CA THR A 113 11.79 -11.52 3.70
C THR A 113 12.37 -11.95 2.36
N VAL A 114 13.54 -12.58 2.35
CA VAL A 114 14.17 -13.12 1.15
C VAL A 114 13.27 -14.18 0.48
N LEU A 115 12.71 -15.10 1.26
CA LEU A 115 11.81 -16.11 0.74
C LEU A 115 10.53 -15.52 0.15
N ALA A 116 9.94 -14.50 0.79
CA ALA A 116 8.79 -13.78 0.25
C ALA A 116 9.12 -13.07 -1.06
N SER A 117 10.29 -12.42 -1.16
CA SER A 117 10.76 -11.77 -2.39
C SER A 117 10.90 -12.78 -3.53
N LEU A 118 11.53 -13.92 -3.23
CA LEU A 118 11.75 -14.98 -4.22
C LEU A 118 10.41 -15.54 -4.71
N LEU A 119 9.48 -15.83 -3.80
CA LEU A 119 8.15 -16.32 -4.14
C LEU A 119 7.37 -15.30 -4.98
N GLN A 120 7.39 -14.02 -4.59
CA GLN A 120 6.74 -12.97 -5.37
C GLN A 120 7.34 -12.86 -6.77
N PHE A 121 8.68 -12.87 -6.87
CA PHE A 121 9.37 -12.83 -8.15
C PHE A 121 8.95 -14.01 -9.04
N VAL A 122 9.01 -15.25 -8.52
CA VAL A 122 8.58 -16.45 -9.27
C VAL A 122 7.13 -16.35 -9.71
N PHE A 123 6.22 -15.96 -8.83
CA PHE A 123 4.80 -15.86 -9.19
C PHE A 123 4.56 -14.77 -10.24
N ILE A 124 5.14 -13.58 -10.08
CA ILE A 124 5.00 -12.50 -11.07
C ILE A 124 5.60 -12.91 -12.40
N PHE A 125 6.78 -13.56 -12.39
CA PHE A 125 7.44 -14.07 -13.59
C PHE A 125 6.59 -15.09 -14.34
N LEU A 126 6.03 -16.11 -13.63
CA LEU A 126 5.15 -17.10 -14.24
C LEU A 126 3.90 -16.45 -14.88
N TRP A 127 3.29 -15.52 -14.18
CA TRP A 127 2.13 -14.79 -14.70
C TRP A 127 2.49 -13.88 -15.88
N SER A 128 3.66 -13.28 -15.87
CA SER A 128 4.16 -12.43 -16.95
C SER A 128 4.56 -13.24 -18.19
N LEU A 129 5.02 -14.48 -17.99
CA LEU A 129 5.30 -15.43 -19.07
C LEU A 129 4.02 -15.82 -19.82
N LEU A 130 2.91 -15.96 -19.09
CA LEU A 130 1.62 -16.26 -19.69
C LEU A 130 1.12 -15.06 -20.52
N LEU A 131 1.06 -13.88 -19.93
CA LEU A 131 0.70 -12.60 -20.56
C LEU A 131 1.17 -11.45 -19.68
N ILE A 132 1.63 -10.35 -20.27
CA ILE A 132 2.12 -9.17 -19.54
C ILE A 132 1.04 -8.57 -18.64
N VAL A 133 -0.21 -8.44 -19.13
CA VAL A 133 -1.32 -7.83 -18.37
C VAL A 133 -1.66 -8.59 -17.09
N PRO A 134 -1.85 -9.91 -17.07
CA PRO A 134 -2.00 -10.67 -15.83
C PRO A 134 -0.82 -10.52 -14.87
N GLY A 135 0.42 -10.44 -15.38
CA GLY A 135 1.61 -10.19 -14.57
C GLY A 135 1.52 -8.86 -13.80
N ILE A 136 1.12 -7.78 -14.47
CA ILE A 136 0.90 -6.47 -13.84
C ILE A 136 -0.21 -6.54 -12.78
N ILE A 137 -1.34 -7.18 -13.09
CA ILE A 137 -2.46 -7.33 -12.13
C ILE A 137 -2.02 -8.10 -10.88
N LYS A 138 -1.16 -9.11 -11.05
CA LYS A 138 -0.61 -9.88 -9.91
C LYS A 138 0.43 -9.09 -9.13
N ALA A 139 1.25 -8.26 -9.77
CA ALA A 139 2.16 -7.36 -9.08
C ALA A 139 1.40 -6.41 -8.13
N PHE A 140 0.29 -5.80 -8.60
CA PHE A 140 -0.60 -5.02 -7.73
C PHE A 140 -1.25 -5.85 -6.62
N SER A 141 -1.58 -7.12 -6.89
CA SER A 141 -2.17 -8.00 -5.88
C SER A 141 -1.20 -8.33 -4.75
N TYR A 142 0.10 -8.37 -5.01
CA TYR A 142 1.15 -8.70 -4.04
C TYR A 142 1.78 -7.48 -3.37
N SER A 143 1.37 -6.28 -3.75
CA SER A 143 2.01 -5.02 -3.33
C SER A 143 1.99 -4.76 -1.82
N MET A 144 1.00 -5.30 -1.10
CA MET A 144 0.86 -5.11 0.36
C MET A 144 1.63 -6.14 1.19
N THR A 145 2.25 -7.16 0.56
CA THR A 145 2.94 -8.26 1.26
C THR A 145 4.02 -7.76 2.22
N TRP A 146 4.76 -6.70 1.87
CA TRP A 146 5.83 -6.16 2.71
C TRP A 146 5.32 -5.60 4.04
N PHE A 147 4.20 -4.88 4.01
CA PHE A 147 3.56 -4.34 5.21
C PHE A 147 2.98 -5.47 6.07
N ILE A 148 2.34 -6.47 5.45
CA ILE A 148 1.77 -7.63 6.14
C ILE A 148 2.87 -8.45 6.84
N LEU A 149 4.03 -8.64 6.19
CA LEU A 149 5.16 -9.35 6.80
C LEU A 149 5.72 -8.64 8.04
N GLU A 150 5.58 -7.33 8.14
CA GLU A 150 5.98 -6.57 9.31
C GLU A 150 4.91 -6.62 10.41
N ASP A 151 3.65 -6.42 10.03
CA ASP A 151 2.52 -6.38 10.97
C ASP A 151 2.25 -7.76 11.60
N GLU A 152 2.47 -8.84 10.83
CA GLU A 152 2.22 -10.22 11.25
C GLU A 152 3.53 -11.04 11.20
N PRO A 153 4.40 -10.91 12.21
CA PRO A 153 5.73 -11.52 12.20
C PRO A 153 5.72 -13.05 12.19
N GLU A 154 4.66 -13.71 12.61
CA GLU A 154 4.54 -15.17 12.64
C GLU A 154 3.91 -15.76 11.36
N LEU A 155 3.37 -14.92 10.47
CA LEU A 155 2.73 -15.37 9.26
C LEU A 155 3.77 -15.87 8.25
N SER A 156 3.54 -17.03 7.63
CA SER A 156 4.44 -17.55 6.58
C SER A 156 4.41 -16.68 5.32
N PRO A 157 5.50 -16.64 4.51
CA PRO A 157 5.55 -15.84 3.28
C PRO A 157 4.40 -16.09 2.31
N ASN A 158 4.02 -17.36 2.09
CA ASN A 158 2.89 -17.71 1.23
C ASN A 158 1.58 -17.13 1.74
N LYS A 159 1.31 -17.26 3.04
CA LYS A 159 0.10 -16.71 3.65
C LYS A 159 0.08 -15.18 3.61
N ALA A 160 1.22 -14.51 3.71
CA ALA A 160 1.33 -13.07 3.56
C ALA A 160 0.97 -12.62 2.12
N ILE A 161 1.40 -13.38 1.11
CA ILE A 161 1.03 -13.15 -0.29
C ILE A 161 -0.47 -13.38 -0.51
N GLU A 162 -1.02 -14.47 0.03
CA GLU A 162 -2.46 -14.77 -0.04
C GLU A 162 -3.30 -13.67 0.63
N LEU A 163 -2.88 -13.22 1.81
CA LEU A 163 -3.54 -12.13 2.53
C LEU A 163 -3.48 -10.82 1.74
N SER A 164 -2.32 -10.51 1.13
CA SER A 164 -2.17 -9.36 0.23
C SER A 164 -3.15 -9.43 -0.94
N MET A 165 -3.29 -10.60 -1.58
CA MET A 165 -4.25 -10.80 -2.66
C MET A 165 -5.70 -10.59 -2.19
N ALA A 166 -6.05 -11.09 -1.01
CA ALA A 166 -7.38 -10.93 -0.43
C ALA A 166 -7.68 -9.46 -0.10
N MET A 167 -6.75 -8.76 0.53
CA MET A 167 -6.87 -7.34 0.86
C MET A 167 -7.00 -6.47 -0.39
N MET A 168 -6.21 -6.76 -1.45
CA MET A 168 -6.21 -5.99 -2.70
C MET A 168 -7.36 -6.33 -3.65
N LYS A 169 -8.26 -7.23 -3.26
CA LYS A 169 -9.44 -7.55 -4.07
C LYS A 169 -10.42 -6.36 -4.08
N GLY A 170 -10.57 -5.75 -5.26
CA GLY A 170 -11.38 -4.54 -5.46
C GLY A 170 -10.58 -3.22 -5.38
N HIS A 171 -9.35 -3.21 -4.83
CA HIS A 171 -8.55 -2.00 -4.57
C HIS A 171 -7.32 -1.83 -5.48
N LYS A 172 -7.15 -2.71 -6.49
CA LYS A 172 -5.98 -2.66 -7.39
C LYS A 172 -5.95 -1.40 -8.25
N PHE A 173 -7.12 -0.97 -8.74
CA PHE A 173 -7.24 0.23 -9.54
C PHE A 173 -7.01 1.50 -8.70
N ASP A 174 -7.42 1.51 -7.44
CA ASP A 174 -7.18 2.64 -6.54
C ASP A 174 -5.67 2.85 -6.34
N LEU A 175 -4.92 1.76 -6.13
CA LEU A 175 -3.47 1.82 -6.04
C LEU A 175 -2.82 2.22 -7.39
N PHE A 176 -3.33 1.70 -8.50
CA PHE A 176 -2.87 2.10 -9.83
C PHE A 176 -3.05 3.61 -10.06
N TYR A 177 -4.23 4.16 -9.75
CA TYR A 177 -4.49 5.60 -9.84
C TYR A 177 -3.63 6.42 -8.89
N LEU A 178 -3.32 5.89 -7.71
CA LEU A 178 -2.38 6.54 -6.79
C LEU A 178 -1.00 6.68 -7.44
N TYR A 179 -0.46 5.61 -8.03
CA TYR A 179 0.83 5.66 -8.74
C TYR A 179 0.77 6.58 -9.96
N LEU A 180 -0.31 6.49 -10.75
CA LEU A 180 -0.51 7.34 -11.93
C LEU A 180 -0.47 8.83 -11.57
N SER A 181 -1.00 9.20 -10.40
CA SER A 181 -1.01 10.57 -9.91
C SER A 181 0.36 11.14 -9.54
N PHE A 182 1.40 10.28 -9.47
CA PHE A 182 2.79 10.68 -9.24
C PHE A 182 3.61 10.75 -10.54
N ILE A 183 3.08 10.29 -11.69
CA ILE A 183 3.83 10.27 -12.96
C ILE A 183 4.30 11.67 -13.35
N GLY A 184 3.45 12.69 -13.22
CA GLY A 184 3.84 14.07 -13.53
C GLY A 184 5.04 14.55 -12.71
N TRP A 185 5.07 14.23 -11.42
CA TRP A 185 6.21 14.51 -10.55
C TRP A 185 7.45 13.69 -10.90
N GLY A 186 7.24 12.42 -11.33
CA GLY A 186 8.31 11.57 -11.84
C GLY A 186 8.98 12.17 -13.08
N ILE A 187 8.19 12.61 -14.04
CA ILE A 187 8.69 13.29 -15.26
C ILE A 187 9.45 14.57 -14.87
N LEU A 188 8.91 15.39 -13.97
CA LEU A 188 9.58 16.59 -13.49
C LEU A 188 10.93 16.26 -12.81
N SER A 189 10.99 15.15 -12.09
CA SER A 189 12.24 14.69 -11.44
C SER A 189 13.34 14.33 -12.45
N LEU A 190 13.00 13.92 -13.68
CA LEU A 190 13.98 13.65 -14.72
C LEU A 190 14.71 14.93 -15.17
N PHE A 191 14.03 16.08 -15.22
CA PHE A 191 14.65 17.36 -15.52
C PHE A 191 15.68 17.82 -14.48
N THR A 192 15.61 17.27 -13.27
CA THR A 192 16.61 17.51 -12.21
C THR A 192 17.69 16.42 -12.18
N LEU A 193 17.93 15.71 -13.29
CA LEU A 193 18.86 14.58 -13.36
C LEU A 193 18.59 13.50 -12.29
N GLY A 194 17.30 13.33 -11.90
CA GLY A 194 16.89 12.35 -10.91
C GLY A 194 17.00 12.82 -9.43
N ILE A 195 17.58 14.00 -9.16
CA ILE A 195 17.70 14.51 -7.78
C ILE A 195 16.31 14.65 -7.14
N GLY A 196 15.28 15.04 -7.91
CA GLY A 196 13.90 15.13 -7.44
C GLY A 196 13.33 13.80 -6.89
N LEU A 197 13.86 12.66 -7.31
CA LEU A 197 13.44 11.35 -6.82
C LEU A 197 13.77 11.15 -5.34
N LEU A 198 14.77 11.84 -4.78
CA LEU A 198 15.10 11.76 -3.34
C LEU A 198 13.95 12.23 -2.45
N TRP A 199 13.14 13.17 -2.94
CA TRP A 199 11.94 13.65 -2.25
C TRP A 199 10.69 12.92 -2.71
N LEU A 200 10.58 12.64 -4.00
CA LEU A 200 9.41 11.99 -4.57
C LEU A 200 9.24 10.56 -4.05
N THR A 201 10.32 9.80 -3.92
CA THR A 201 10.25 8.39 -3.49
C THR A 201 9.71 8.24 -2.06
N PRO A 202 10.25 8.92 -1.02
CA PRO A 202 9.66 8.83 0.32
C PRO A 202 8.22 9.34 0.35
N TYR A 203 7.88 10.39 -0.40
CA TYR A 203 6.51 10.89 -0.48
C TYR A 203 5.56 9.85 -1.07
N MET A 204 5.91 9.25 -2.19
CA MET A 204 5.11 8.21 -2.84
C MET A 204 4.96 6.98 -1.93
N ASN A 205 6.05 6.50 -1.33
CA ASN A 205 6.03 5.33 -0.46
C ASN A 205 5.21 5.55 0.83
N THR A 206 5.29 6.75 1.42
CA THR A 206 4.44 7.11 2.58
C THR A 206 2.97 7.20 2.17
N SER A 207 2.66 7.67 0.95
CA SER A 207 1.28 7.66 0.42
C SER A 207 0.77 6.23 0.22
N VAL A 208 1.61 5.30 -0.25
CA VAL A 208 1.28 3.87 -0.36
C VAL A 208 1.10 3.24 1.02
N ALA A 209 1.88 3.64 2.03
CA ALA A 209 1.67 3.21 3.41
C ALA A 209 0.31 3.69 3.96
N ALA A 210 -0.09 4.94 3.67
CA ALA A 210 -1.41 5.45 4.04
C ALA A 210 -2.55 4.67 3.34
N PHE A 211 -2.36 4.32 2.07
CA PHE A 211 -3.28 3.46 1.33
C PHE A 211 -3.37 2.07 1.95
N TYR A 212 -2.24 1.46 2.35
CA TYR A 212 -2.22 0.17 3.03
C TYR A 212 -3.04 0.20 4.32
N GLN A 213 -2.90 1.24 5.15
CA GLN A 213 -3.67 1.36 6.40
C GLN A 213 -5.19 1.43 6.14
N ASP A 214 -5.61 2.12 5.09
CA ASP A 214 -7.03 2.22 4.71
C ASP A 214 -7.58 0.88 4.19
N VAL A 215 -6.84 0.19 3.31
CA VAL A 215 -7.21 -1.15 2.81
C VAL A 215 -7.24 -2.19 3.94
N LYS A 216 -6.28 -2.11 4.87
CA LYS A 216 -6.24 -2.99 6.05
C LYS A 216 -7.48 -2.79 6.92
N ALA A 217 -7.85 -1.53 7.19
CA ALA A 217 -9.04 -1.20 7.98
C ALA A 217 -10.34 -1.71 7.31
N ASP A 218 -10.49 -1.50 6.00
CA ASP A 218 -11.63 -1.98 5.21
C ASP A 218 -11.73 -3.52 5.22
N PHE A 219 -10.59 -4.20 5.06
CA PHE A 219 -10.53 -5.66 5.09
C PHE A 219 -10.92 -6.22 6.47
N MET A 220 -10.42 -5.63 7.56
CA MET A 220 -10.75 -6.05 8.92
C MET A 220 -12.23 -5.81 9.24
N ALA A 221 -12.79 -4.66 8.87
CA ALA A 221 -14.21 -4.36 9.04
C ALA A 221 -15.11 -5.36 8.29
N LYS A 222 -14.77 -5.69 7.04
CA LYS A 222 -15.51 -6.71 6.27
C LYS A 222 -15.44 -8.09 6.89
N ARG A 223 -14.29 -8.45 7.45
CA ARG A 223 -14.09 -9.73 8.14
C ARG A 223 -14.90 -9.81 9.43
N GLU A 224 -14.95 -8.72 10.19
CA GLU A 224 -15.75 -8.63 11.43
C GLU A 224 -17.25 -8.75 11.11
N LEU A 225 -17.74 -8.03 10.10
CA LEU A 225 -19.13 -8.16 9.65
C LEU A 225 -19.50 -9.58 9.19
N ALA A 226 -18.58 -10.27 8.52
CA ALA A 226 -18.78 -11.65 8.09
C ALA A 226 -18.73 -12.66 9.24
N ALA A 227 -18.09 -12.32 10.36
CA ALA A 227 -17.99 -13.16 11.56
C ALA A 227 -19.20 -13.01 12.50
N VAL A 228 -20.01 -11.96 12.34
CA VAL A 228 -21.28 -11.82 13.09
C VAL A 228 -22.26 -12.87 12.57
N PRO A 229 -22.74 -13.83 13.39
CA PRO A 229 -23.75 -14.79 12.97
C PRO A 229 -24.97 -14.03 12.46
N ALA A 230 -25.47 -14.38 11.27
CA ALA A 230 -26.72 -13.84 10.80
C ALA A 230 -27.78 -14.05 11.91
N ALA A 231 -28.35 -12.96 12.40
CA ALA A 231 -29.46 -13.08 13.36
C ALA A 231 -30.47 -14.05 12.78
N PRO A 232 -30.99 -15.03 13.55
CA PRO A 232 -31.96 -15.97 13.04
C PRO A 232 -33.09 -15.18 12.39
N ALA A 233 -33.35 -15.47 11.11
CA ALA A 233 -34.43 -14.84 10.38
C ALA A 233 -35.69 -14.94 11.24
N SER A 234 -36.23 -13.81 11.63
CA SER A 234 -37.51 -13.76 12.36
C SER A 234 -38.52 -14.62 11.60
N PRO A 235 -39.18 -15.59 12.23
CA PRO A 235 -40.13 -16.45 11.51
C PRO A 235 -41.13 -15.54 10.82
N ALA A 236 -41.25 -15.72 9.49
CA ALA A 236 -42.22 -15.00 8.69
C ALA A 236 -43.59 -15.12 9.38
N SER A 237 -44.18 -13.98 9.75
CA SER A 237 -45.53 -13.92 10.28
C SER A 237 -46.46 -14.67 9.33
N PRO A 238 -47.34 -15.59 9.84
CA PRO A 238 -48.22 -16.35 8.97
C PRO A 238 -49.13 -15.38 8.20
N ALA A 239 -49.15 -15.55 6.88
CA ALA A 239 -50.05 -14.81 6.00
C ALA A 239 -51.50 -14.96 6.50
N ALA A 240 -52.14 -13.85 6.78
CA ALA A 240 -53.58 -13.82 7.05
C ALA A 240 -54.36 -14.23 5.80
N PRO A 241 -55.41 -15.05 5.92
CA PRO A 241 -56.19 -15.52 4.77
C PRO A 241 -56.94 -14.36 4.09
N ALA A 242 -56.92 -14.41 2.78
CA ALA A 242 -57.64 -13.49 1.90
C ALA A 242 -59.16 -13.60 2.16
N ALA A 243 -59.80 -12.52 2.59
CA ALA A 243 -61.26 -12.36 2.52
C ALA A 243 -61.57 -11.42 1.35
N GLN A 244 -62.44 -11.92 0.46
CA GLN A 244 -62.94 -11.31 -0.74
C GLN A 244 -63.97 -10.20 -0.50
N ALA A 245 -63.95 -9.23 -1.41
CA ALA A 245 -65.05 -8.48 -1.99
C ALA A 245 -65.85 -7.49 -1.11
N ALA A 246 -65.74 -6.22 -1.46
CA ALA A 246 -66.87 -5.43 -2.04
C ALA A 246 -66.49 -3.94 -2.15
N VAL A 247 -66.61 -3.40 -3.34
CA VAL A 247 -66.70 -1.95 -3.64
C VAL A 247 -68.13 -1.55 -3.42
N PRO A 248 -68.53 -0.32 -2.96
CA PRO A 248 -68.47 0.87 -3.81
C PRO A 248 -68.17 2.21 -3.10
N ALA A 249 -67.64 3.11 -3.91
CA ALA A 249 -67.82 4.57 -4.05
C ALA A 249 -68.25 5.45 -2.86
N GLU A 250 -67.50 6.46 -2.53
CA GLU A 250 -67.76 7.88 -2.75
C GLU A 250 -66.81 8.81 -1.98
N THR A 251 -66.44 9.87 -2.60
CA THR A 251 -65.60 11.06 -2.34
C THR A 251 -66.26 12.01 -1.30
N PRO A 252 -65.71 13.14 -0.86
CA PRO A 252 -64.32 13.56 -0.60
C PRO A 252 -64.14 14.29 0.76
N ALA A 253 -62.93 14.79 0.96
CA ALA A 253 -62.55 15.91 1.85
C ALA A 253 -62.16 15.59 3.30
N GLN A 254 -60.92 15.76 3.62
CA GLN A 254 -60.36 16.87 4.41
C GLN A 254 -58.94 16.53 4.84
N GLU A 255 -58.04 17.40 4.47
CA GLU A 255 -56.63 17.50 4.87
C GLU A 255 -56.59 17.93 6.36
N PRO A 256 -55.82 17.25 7.22
CA PRO A 256 -55.42 17.86 8.47
C PRO A 256 -54.00 18.36 8.40
N GLU A 257 -53.89 19.62 8.61
CA GLU A 257 -52.73 20.46 8.94
C GLU A 257 -51.81 19.78 9.97
N ILE A 258 -50.53 19.49 9.57
CA ILE A 258 -49.52 18.98 10.50
C ILE A 258 -48.83 20.20 11.12
N GLN A 259 -49.17 20.46 12.38
CA GLN A 259 -48.44 21.41 13.23
C GLN A 259 -47.08 20.85 13.58
N ALA A 260 -46.03 21.60 13.27
CA ALA A 260 -44.65 21.36 13.68
C ALA A 260 -44.51 21.53 15.20
N PRO A 261 -43.78 20.64 15.91
CA PRO A 261 -43.48 20.85 17.32
C PRO A 261 -42.34 21.87 17.48
N ALA A 262 -42.54 22.80 18.40
CA ALA A 262 -41.63 23.85 18.81
C ALA A 262 -40.28 23.31 19.33
N ILE A 263 -39.21 23.88 18.82
CA ILE A 263 -37.84 23.66 19.31
C ILE A 263 -37.71 24.31 20.69
N LYS A 264 -37.53 23.50 21.72
CA LYS A 264 -37.15 23.96 23.05
C LYS A 264 -35.64 24.20 23.09
N ASP A 265 -35.28 25.33 23.66
CA ASP A 265 -33.97 25.91 23.86
C ASP A 265 -32.90 24.89 24.29
N VAL A 266 -31.86 24.74 23.47
CA VAL A 266 -30.60 24.08 23.85
C VAL A 266 -29.71 25.18 24.45
N LYS A 267 -29.49 25.05 25.75
CA LYS A 267 -28.59 25.84 26.55
C LYS A 267 -27.14 25.65 26.05
N THR A 268 -26.53 26.74 25.58
CA THR A 268 -25.12 26.78 25.22
C THR A 268 -24.26 26.61 26.46
N GLU A 269 -23.60 25.43 26.57
CA GLU A 269 -22.53 25.23 27.55
C GLU A 269 -21.20 25.75 26.99
N ASN A 270 -20.51 26.45 27.89
CA ASN A 270 -19.27 27.20 27.63
C ASN A 270 -18.06 26.26 27.42
N PRO A 271 -17.20 26.50 26.41
CA PRO A 271 -16.08 25.59 26.07
C PRO A 271 -14.91 25.60 27.06
N GLU A 272 -14.96 26.34 28.16
CA GLU A 272 -13.82 26.52 29.11
C GLU A 272 -13.72 25.45 30.21
N ASP A 273 -14.64 24.49 30.31
CA ASP A 273 -14.67 23.51 31.43
C ASP A 273 -13.87 22.20 31.17
N TYR A 274 -13.11 22.09 30.07
CA TYR A 274 -12.30 20.90 29.76
C TYR A 274 -10.78 21.21 29.67
N MET A 275 -10.18 21.78 30.74
CA MET A 275 -8.74 21.69 30.92
C MET A 275 -8.40 20.91 32.19
N PRO A 276 -7.71 19.75 32.09
CA PRO A 276 -7.13 19.09 33.24
C PRO A 276 -5.89 19.83 33.73
N ARG A 277 -5.81 19.97 35.03
CA ARG A 277 -4.67 20.53 35.75
C ARG A 277 -3.46 19.62 35.76
#